data_3c75188c67ddb5e8ab09741460cbc6f3
#
_entry.id   3c75188c67ddb5e8ab09741460cbc6f3
#
_cell.length_a   1.000
_cell.length_b   1.000
_cell.length_c   1.000
_cell.angle_alpha   90.00
_cell.angle_beta   90.00
_cell.angle_gamma   90.00
#
_symmetry.space_group_name_H-M   'P 1'
#
loop_
_entity.id
_entity.type
_entity.pdbx_description
1 polymer ?
#
loop_
_entity_poly.entity_id
_entity_poly.type
_entity_poly.pdbx_seq_one_letter_code
_entity_poly.pdbx_strand_id
1 'polypeptide(L)'
;MRCMAAHLVLAGIAGTMLFFTVAVAPFIFRVLPAQYAAVYVRSFFPKYYAVLGLASLVAAWLAAPGAVAGEVRVVALAVAALFAVSLVGLTPAINRASDTKNRRAFGWLHGASIAVNLGQLGALLWVLWRV
;
A
#
# COMPACT_ATOMS: atom_id res chain seq x y z
N MET A 1 -16.78 7.11 18.78
CA MET A 1 -15.37 6.86 19.16
C MET A 1 -14.70 5.82 18.27
N ARG A 2 -15.28 4.63 18.08
CA ARG A 2 -14.70 3.62 17.18
C ARG A 2 -14.58 4.10 15.73
N CYS A 3 -15.56 4.82 15.24
CA CYS A 3 -15.56 5.36 13.88
C CYS A 3 -14.42 6.36 13.68
N MET A 4 -14.20 7.24 14.67
CA MET A 4 -13.09 8.19 14.65
C MET A 4 -11.74 7.46 14.67
N ALA A 5 -11.63 6.39 15.46
CA ALA A 5 -10.42 5.57 15.49
C ALA A 5 -10.15 4.93 14.12
N ALA A 6 -11.19 4.43 13.43
CA ALA A 6 -11.05 3.89 12.08
C ALA A 6 -10.51 4.96 11.11
N HIS A 7 -11.04 6.17 11.15
CA HIS A 7 -10.57 7.27 10.30
C HIS A 7 -9.12 7.66 10.59
N LEU A 8 -8.74 7.67 11.86
CA LEU A 8 -7.35 7.95 12.24
C LEU A 8 -6.39 6.89 11.70
N VAL A 9 -6.78 5.62 11.77
CA VAL A 9 -5.97 4.53 11.21
C VAL A 9 -5.84 4.69 9.69
N LEU A 10 -6.95 4.94 8.99
CA LEU A 10 -6.92 5.13 7.54
C LEU A 10 -6.10 6.36 7.15
N ALA A 11 -6.21 7.45 7.90
CA ALA A 11 -5.40 8.65 7.69
C ALA A 11 -3.91 8.35 7.89
N GLY A 12 -3.57 7.56 8.90
CA GLY A 12 -2.20 7.09 9.12
C GLY A 12 -1.67 6.26 7.96
N ILE A 13 -2.48 5.35 7.43
CA ILE A 13 -2.13 4.54 6.26
C ILE A 13 -1.89 5.46 5.05
N ALA A 14 -2.82 6.36 4.76
CA ALA A 14 -2.72 7.29 3.63
C ALA A 14 -1.48 8.19 3.77
N GLY A 15 -1.24 8.72 4.97
CA GLY A 15 -0.06 9.54 5.25
C GLY A 15 1.25 8.78 5.07
N THR A 16 1.31 7.54 5.52
CA THR A 16 2.47 6.67 5.34
C THR A 16 2.73 6.40 3.84
N MET A 17 1.68 6.09 3.09
CA MET A 17 1.78 5.87 1.64
C MET A 17 2.26 7.12 0.91
N LEU A 18 1.69 8.28 1.25
CA LEU A 18 2.11 9.56 0.65
C LEU A 18 3.56 9.88 0.97
N PHE A 19 3.94 9.78 2.22
CA PHE A 19 5.31 10.08 2.65
C PHE A 19 6.31 9.14 1.96
N PHE A 20 6.02 7.86 1.91
CA PHE A 20 6.88 6.90 1.22
C PHE A 20 7.01 7.24 -0.26
N THR A 21 5.89 7.49 -0.93
CA THR A 21 5.86 7.72 -2.39
C THR A 21 6.58 9.02 -2.77
N VAL A 22 6.37 10.09 -2.00
CA VAL A 22 6.87 11.43 -2.34
C VAL A 22 8.28 11.66 -1.85
N ALA A 23 8.61 11.18 -0.66
CA ALA A 23 9.87 11.50 -0.01
C ALA A 23 10.84 10.31 0.03
N VAL A 24 10.38 9.16 0.53
CA VAL A 24 11.28 8.04 0.84
C VAL A 24 11.77 7.34 -0.43
N ALA A 25 10.87 6.93 -1.30
CA ALA A 25 11.24 6.17 -2.50
C ALA A 25 12.16 6.94 -3.44
N PRO A 26 11.85 8.20 -3.82
CA PRO A 26 12.77 8.97 -4.65
C PRO A 26 14.13 9.17 -4.00
N PHE A 27 14.17 9.34 -2.68
CA PHE A 27 15.41 9.59 -1.94
C PHE A 27 16.29 8.33 -1.91
N ILE A 28 15.68 7.15 -1.73
CA ILE A 28 16.41 5.87 -1.77
C ILE A 28 17.16 5.73 -3.09
N PHE A 29 16.47 5.97 -4.22
CA PHE A 29 17.07 5.81 -5.55
C PHE A 29 18.05 6.91 -5.92
N ARG A 30 18.05 8.03 -5.22
CA ARG A 30 19.03 9.12 -5.41
C ARG A 30 20.29 8.92 -4.61
N VAL A 31 20.18 8.41 -3.38
CA VAL A 31 21.27 8.38 -2.43
C VAL A 31 22.00 7.05 -2.46
N LEU A 32 21.28 5.95 -2.64
CA LEU A 32 21.89 4.62 -2.61
C LEU A 32 22.32 4.18 -4.02
N PRO A 33 23.50 3.53 -4.13
CA PRO A 33 23.83 2.80 -5.36
C PRO A 33 22.73 1.80 -5.71
N ALA A 34 22.53 1.53 -7.00
CA ALA A 34 21.42 0.72 -7.49
C ALA A 34 21.32 -0.65 -6.80
N GLN A 35 22.46 -1.29 -6.55
CA GLN A 35 22.52 -2.60 -5.90
C GLN A 35 21.98 -2.56 -4.46
N TYR A 36 22.28 -1.51 -3.71
CA TYR A 36 21.80 -1.36 -2.33
C TYR A 36 20.35 -0.90 -2.29
N ALA A 37 19.94 -0.04 -3.21
CA ALA A 37 18.54 0.35 -3.34
C ALA A 37 17.67 -0.88 -3.63
N ALA A 38 18.10 -1.77 -4.51
CA ALA A 38 17.38 -3.02 -4.81
C ALA A 38 17.23 -3.91 -3.57
N VAL A 39 18.30 -4.09 -2.80
CA VAL A 39 18.26 -4.86 -1.55
C VAL A 39 17.31 -4.24 -0.55
N TYR A 40 17.35 -2.92 -0.41
CA TYR A 40 16.47 -2.19 0.51
C TYR A 40 15.01 -2.41 0.18
N VAL A 41 14.60 -2.16 -1.07
CA VAL A 41 13.18 -2.26 -1.45
C VAL A 41 12.68 -3.72 -1.38
N ARG A 42 13.52 -4.67 -1.74
CA ARG A 42 13.19 -6.10 -1.65
C ARG A 42 12.92 -6.54 -0.21
N SER A 43 13.67 -6.00 0.75
CA SER A 43 13.49 -6.29 2.17
C SER A 43 12.35 -5.49 2.79
N PHE A 44 12.15 -4.25 2.33
CA PHE A 44 11.21 -3.31 2.92
C PHE A 44 9.77 -3.60 2.51
N PHE A 45 9.49 -3.83 1.22
CA PHE A 45 8.11 -3.90 0.72
C PHE A 45 7.27 -5.02 1.34
N PRO A 46 7.79 -6.23 1.58
CA PRO A 46 6.97 -7.23 2.28
C PRO A 46 6.49 -6.77 3.66
N LYS A 47 7.35 -6.11 4.40
CA LYS A 47 6.99 -5.54 5.71
C LYS A 47 6.00 -4.39 5.58
N TYR A 48 6.23 -3.51 4.62
CA TYR A 48 5.36 -2.39 4.32
C TYR A 48 3.93 -2.87 4.02
N TYR A 49 3.78 -3.82 3.10
CA TYR A 49 2.47 -4.35 2.74
C TYR A 49 1.83 -5.11 3.89
N ALA A 50 2.59 -5.88 4.66
CA ALA A 50 2.06 -6.61 5.81
C ALA A 50 1.54 -5.65 6.89
N VAL A 51 2.32 -4.64 7.25
CA VAL A 51 1.95 -3.67 8.28
C VAL A 51 0.72 -2.86 7.86
N LEU A 52 0.72 -2.33 6.63
CA LEU A 52 -0.40 -1.53 6.14
C LEU A 52 -1.64 -2.39 5.91
N GLY A 53 -1.47 -3.63 5.47
CA GLY A 53 -2.57 -4.58 5.32
C GLY A 53 -3.23 -4.90 6.65
N LEU A 54 -2.44 -5.19 7.68
CA LEU A 54 -2.96 -5.43 9.03
C LEU A 54 -3.63 -4.19 9.60
N ALA A 55 -3.04 -3.01 9.42
CA ALA A 55 -3.65 -1.75 9.84
C ALA A 55 -5.00 -1.52 9.16
N SER A 56 -5.11 -1.86 7.86
CA SER A 56 -6.37 -1.75 7.12
C SER A 56 -7.44 -2.70 7.68
N LEU A 57 -7.06 -3.92 8.07
CA LEU A 57 -7.98 -4.86 8.74
C LEU A 57 -8.44 -4.33 10.09
N VAL A 58 -7.55 -3.72 10.86
CA VAL A 58 -7.90 -3.07 12.12
C VAL A 58 -8.89 -1.94 11.89
N ALA A 59 -8.67 -1.10 10.86
CA ALA A 59 -9.60 -0.04 10.50
C ALA A 59 -10.99 -0.60 10.14
N ALA A 60 -11.03 -1.68 9.37
CA ALA A 60 -12.29 -2.34 9.02
C ALA A 60 -13.02 -2.86 10.26
N TRP A 61 -12.29 -3.43 11.20
CA TRP A 61 -12.86 -3.91 12.47
C TRP A 61 -13.37 -2.76 13.35
N LEU A 62 -12.65 -1.63 13.34
CA LEU A 62 -13.05 -0.45 14.12
C LEU A 62 -14.24 0.30 13.50
N ALA A 63 -14.52 0.11 12.21
CA ALA A 63 -15.63 0.78 11.53
C ALA A 63 -16.96 0.26 12.11
N ALA A 64 -17.69 1.14 12.80
CA ALA A 64 -18.94 0.79 13.44
C ALA A 64 -20.07 0.58 12.40
N PRO A 65 -21.15 -0.14 12.72
CA PRO A 65 -22.30 -0.26 11.83
C PRO A 65 -22.94 1.12 11.51
N GLY A 66 -23.37 1.31 10.27
CA GLY A 66 -23.98 2.54 9.80
C GLY A 66 -23.64 2.80 8.34
N ALA A 67 -24.33 3.75 7.68
CA ALA A 67 -24.14 4.00 6.25
C ALA A 67 -22.71 4.48 5.92
N VAL A 68 -22.23 5.50 6.63
CA VAL A 68 -20.87 6.03 6.43
C VAL A 68 -19.82 5.01 6.87
N ALA A 69 -20.05 4.34 7.98
CA ALA A 69 -19.16 3.30 8.47
C ALA A 69 -19.10 2.09 7.53
N GLY A 70 -20.18 1.81 6.80
CA GLY A 70 -20.21 0.77 5.78
C GLY A 70 -19.24 1.08 4.64
N GLU A 71 -19.20 2.32 4.16
CA GLU A 71 -18.25 2.75 3.13
C GLU A 71 -16.80 2.64 3.64
N VAL A 72 -16.55 3.08 4.85
CA VAL A 72 -15.22 2.98 5.49
C VAL A 72 -14.78 1.54 5.56
N ARG A 73 -15.67 0.65 5.98
CA ARG A 73 -15.35 -0.79 6.08
C ARG A 73 -15.04 -1.40 4.72
N VAL A 74 -15.84 -1.10 3.71
CA VAL A 74 -15.63 -1.63 2.35
C VAL A 74 -14.28 -1.16 1.81
N VAL A 75 -13.98 0.14 1.94
CA VAL A 75 -12.70 0.68 1.47
C VAL A 75 -11.54 0.05 2.25
N ALA A 76 -11.65 -0.07 3.56
CA ALA A 76 -10.60 -0.67 4.39
C ALA A 76 -10.34 -2.13 4.01
N LEU A 77 -11.40 -2.91 3.77
CA LEU A 77 -11.27 -4.31 3.35
C LEU A 77 -10.69 -4.42 1.94
N ALA A 78 -11.12 -3.56 1.01
CA ALA A 78 -10.59 -3.54 -0.35
C ALA A 78 -9.08 -3.18 -0.35
N VAL A 79 -8.70 -2.19 0.43
CA VAL A 79 -7.30 -1.77 0.58
C VAL A 79 -6.48 -2.90 1.20
N ALA A 80 -7.00 -3.57 2.23
CA ALA A 80 -6.35 -4.72 2.84
C ALA A 80 -6.14 -5.87 1.85
N ALA A 81 -7.17 -6.18 1.05
CA ALA A 81 -7.09 -7.22 0.02
C ALA A 81 -6.03 -6.88 -1.03
N LEU A 82 -5.96 -5.62 -1.45
CA LEU A 82 -4.94 -5.19 -2.42
C LEU A 82 -3.53 -5.21 -1.84
N PHE A 83 -3.36 -4.92 -0.55
CA PHE A 83 -2.07 -5.11 0.12
C PHE A 83 -1.68 -6.59 0.17
N ALA A 84 -2.64 -7.48 0.43
CA ALA A 84 -2.39 -8.92 0.40
C ALA A 84 -1.98 -9.40 -0.99
N VAL A 85 -2.66 -8.94 -2.04
CA VAL A 85 -2.31 -9.24 -3.44
C VAL A 85 -0.91 -8.73 -3.76
N SER A 86 -0.58 -7.52 -3.33
CA SER A 86 0.76 -6.95 -3.52
C SER A 86 1.83 -7.76 -2.81
N LEU A 87 1.54 -8.24 -1.59
CA LEU A 87 2.49 -9.01 -0.80
C LEU A 87 2.73 -10.40 -1.37
N VAL A 88 1.67 -11.15 -1.70
CA VAL A 88 1.79 -12.58 -2.06
C VAL A 88 1.85 -12.82 -3.57
N GLY A 89 1.43 -11.84 -4.38
CA GLY A 89 1.38 -11.96 -5.84
C GLY A 89 2.36 -11.07 -6.56
N LEU A 90 2.20 -9.75 -6.42
CA LEU A 90 3.00 -8.78 -7.19
C LEU A 90 4.47 -8.77 -6.76
N THR A 91 4.75 -8.75 -5.46
CA THR A 91 6.13 -8.68 -4.96
C THR A 91 6.96 -9.91 -5.39
N PRO A 92 6.49 -11.16 -5.21
CA PRO A 92 7.24 -12.30 -5.70
C PRO A 92 7.41 -12.32 -7.23
N ALA A 93 6.38 -11.88 -7.97
CA ALA A 93 6.45 -11.82 -9.44
C ALA A 93 7.44 -10.76 -9.91
N ILE A 94 7.46 -9.59 -9.27
CA ILE A 94 8.42 -8.52 -9.57
C ILE A 94 9.85 -9.01 -9.27
N ASN A 95 10.06 -9.64 -8.13
CA ASN A 95 11.36 -10.17 -7.75
C ASN A 95 11.86 -11.23 -8.74
N ARG A 96 10.95 -12.11 -9.18
CA ARG A 96 11.27 -13.12 -10.19
C ARG A 96 11.63 -12.49 -11.53
N ALA A 97 10.89 -11.49 -11.97
CA ALA A 97 11.19 -10.78 -13.22
C ALA A 97 12.55 -10.07 -13.13
N SER A 98 12.87 -9.49 -11.99
CA SER A 98 14.17 -8.86 -11.74
C SER A 98 15.29 -9.89 -11.77
N ASP A 99 15.12 -11.03 -11.09
CA ASP A 99 16.13 -12.08 -11.00
C ASP A 99 16.43 -12.74 -12.36
N THR A 100 15.40 -12.88 -13.20
CA THR A 100 15.52 -13.45 -14.54
C THR A 100 15.90 -12.42 -15.60
N LYS A 101 16.08 -11.15 -15.20
CA LYS A 101 16.38 -10.02 -16.08
C LYS A 101 15.35 -9.84 -17.20
N ASN A 102 14.09 -10.18 -16.91
CA ASN A 102 12.98 -9.98 -17.82
C ASN A 102 12.45 -8.56 -17.67
N ARG A 103 13.03 -7.63 -18.42
CA ARG A 103 12.70 -6.20 -18.33
C ARG A 103 11.26 -5.89 -18.70
N ARG A 104 10.69 -6.60 -19.66
CA ARG A 104 9.31 -6.38 -20.10
C ARG A 104 8.32 -6.78 -19.01
N ALA A 105 8.48 -7.97 -18.43
CA ALA A 105 7.65 -8.43 -17.32
C ALA A 105 7.82 -7.53 -16.10
N PHE A 106 9.04 -7.14 -15.77
CA PHE A 106 9.32 -6.22 -14.67
C PHE A 106 8.58 -4.88 -14.86
N GLY A 107 8.65 -4.29 -16.05
CA GLY A 107 7.98 -3.03 -16.36
C GLY A 107 6.47 -3.12 -16.18
N TRP A 108 5.84 -4.16 -16.68
CA TRP A 108 4.40 -4.38 -16.53
C TRP A 108 3.98 -4.60 -15.07
N LEU A 109 4.72 -5.46 -14.35
CA LEU A 109 4.42 -5.77 -12.95
C LEU A 109 4.66 -4.57 -12.04
N HIS A 110 5.74 -3.83 -12.28
CA HIS A 110 6.05 -2.63 -11.53
C HIS A 110 4.98 -1.54 -11.77
N GLY A 111 4.58 -1.36 -13.04
CA GLY A 111 3.49 -0.45 -13.40
C GLY A 111 2.17 -0.83 -12.76
N ALA A 112 1.84 -2.12 -12.73
CA ALA A 112 0.64 -2.64 -12.05
C ALA A 112 0.70 -2.35 -10.55
N SER A 113 1.87 -2.54 -9.92
CA SER A 113 2.07 -2.24 -8.51
C SER A 113 1.85 -0.77 -8.20
N ILE A 114 2.37 0.12 -9.03
CA ILE A 114 2.15 1.58 -8.89
C ILE A 114 0.66 1.90 -9.04
N ALA A 115 -0.01 1.34 -10.04
CA ALA A 115 -1.44 1.58 -10.27
C ALA A 115 -2.29 1.12 -9.08
N VAL A 116 -2.01 -0.06 -8.53
CA VAL A 116 -2.68 -0.57 -7.32
C VAL A 116 -2.47 0.39 -6.15
N ASN A 117 -1.23 0.80 -5.93
CA ASN A 117 -0.89 1.70 -4.82
C ASN A 117 -1.60 3.05 -4.94
N LEU A 118 -1.62 3.64 -6.13
CA LEU A 118 -2.31 4.90 -6.39
C LEU A 118 -3.83 4.75 -6.24
N GLY A 119 -4.39 3.64 -6.70
CA GLY A 119 -5.80 3.33 -6.54
C GLY A 119 -6.20 3.20 -5.08
N GLN A 120 -5.38 2.50 -4.28
CA GLN A 120 -5.58 2.40 -2.83
C GLN A 120 -5.54 3.77 -2.16
N LEU A 121 -4.53 4.56 -2.50
CA LEU A 121 -4.37 5.91 -1.94
C LEU A 121 -5.57 6.80 -2.32
N GLY A 122 -6.00 6.74 -3.57
CA GLY A 122 -7.18 7.48 -4.03
C GLY A 122 -8.44 7.09 -3.28
N ALA A 123 -8.66 5.80 -3.06
CA ALA A 123 -9.81 5.30 -2.31
C ALA A 123 -9.78 5.75 -0.84
N LEU A 124 -8.60 5.72 -0.22
CA LEU A 124 -8.42 6.19 1.15
C LEU A 124 -8.71 7.69 1.27
N LEU A 125 -8.16 8.48 0.37
CA LEU A 125 -8.39 9.93 0.37
C LEU A 125 -9.85 10.27 0.09
N TRP A 126 -10.50 9.51 -0.81
CA TRP A 126 -11.91 9.69 -1.11
C TRP A 126 -12.80 9.44 0.12
N VAL A 127 -12.58 8.32 0.81
CA VAL A 127 -13.39 7.99 1.98
C VAL A 127 -13.13 8.95 3.14
N LEU A 128 -11.90 9.42 3.30
CA LEU A 128 -11.53 10.39 4.32
C LEU A 128 -12.15 11.77 4.04
N TRP A 129 -12.23 12.15 2.77
CA TRP A 129 -12.85 13.41 2.37
C TRP A 129 -14.35 13.46 2.67
N ARG A 130 -15.02 12.31 2.62
CA ARG A 130 -16.48 12.22 2.85
C ARG A 130 -16.88 12.31 4.32
N VAL A 131 -15.94 12.32 5.20
CA VAL A 131 -16.16 12.46 6.63
C VAL A 131 -16.10 13.95 7.02
#